data_4fa47512868f062f296d3f22c860bf2e
#
_entry.id   4fa47512868f062f296d3f22c860bf2e
#
_cell.length_a   1.000
_cell.length_b   1.000
_cell.length_c   1.000
_cell.angle_alpha   90.00
_cell.angle_beta   90.00
_cell.angle_gamma   90.00
#
_symmetry.space_group_name_H-M   'P 1'
#
loop_
_entity.id
_entity.type
_entity.pdbx_description
1 polymer ?
#
loop_
_entity_poly.entity_id
_entity_poly.type
_entity_poly.pdbx_seq_one_letter_code
_entity_poly.pdbx_strand_id
1 'polypeptide(L)'
;PAKDLWRKMLTMLFETGHPWITFKDACNLRSPQQHVGVIHSSNLCTEITLNTSNDEIAVCNLGSVNLPQHMKDGVLDQEKVKRTVTTALRMLDNVIDINYYSVDTAKNSNLKHRPVGMGLMGFQDALYMQDTPYCSDAAIEFADRSMEVISYYAIAASSDLAKERGTYPSYDGSLWSQGIFPKDSIEILEKNRGSEFLKVDRSETLDWDQLRAKVKKDGMRNSNVMAIAPTATISNITGVTQSIEPTYQNLYVKSNLSGEFTIVNPYLVRKLKALNLWDDVMINDLKYFEGSLTEISRIPDE
;
A
#
# COMPACT_ATOMS: atom_id res chain seq x y z
N PRO A 1 -8.89 -27.98 -21.20
CA PRO A 1 -8.22 -28.47 -19.99
C PRO A 1 -7.70 -27.32 -19.14
N ALA A 2 -7.71 -27.46 -17.80
CA ALA A 2 -7.29 -26.40 -16.88
C ALA A 2 -5.82 -25.95 -17.09
N LYS A 3 -4.94 -26.91 -17.40
CA LYS A 3 -3.53 -26.63 -17.68
C LYS A 3 -3.32 -25.74 -18.92
N ASP A 4 -4.14 -25.94 -19.96
CA ASP A 4 -4.04 -25.14 -21.19
C ASP A 4 -4.57 -23.72 -20.95
N LEU A 5 -5.66 -23.59 -20.21
CA LEU A 5 -6.16 -22.29 -19.77
C LEU A 5 -5.14 -21.55 -18.94
N TRP A 6 -4.54 -22.21 -17.94
CA TRP A 6 -3.52 -21.65 -17.09
C TRP A 6 -2.29 -21.16 -17.88
N ARG A 7 -1.81 -22.00 -18.81
CA ARG A 7 -0.71 -21.63 -19.70
C ARG A 7 -1.04 -20.38 -20.52
N LYS A 8 -2.26 -20.33 -21.09
CA LYS A 8 -2.70 -19.15 -21.86
C LYS A 8 -2.76 -17.90 -21.01
N MET A 9 -3.28 -17.99 -19.79
CA MET A 9 -3.31 -16.86 -18.84
C MET A 9 -1.90 -16.36 -18.52
N LEU A 10 -0.95 -17.26 -18.21
CA LEU A 10 0.44 -16.88 -17.92
C LEU A 10 1.15 -16.29 -19.14
N THR A 11 0.91 -16.82 -20.35
CA THR A 11 1.46 -16.25 -21.59
C THR A 11 0.96 -14.82 -21.79
N MET A 12 -0.34 -14.57 -21.64
CA MET A 12 -0.91 -13.22 -21.78
C MET A 12 -0.40 -12.28 -20.69
N LEU A 13 -0.29 -12.77 -19.46
CA LEU A 13 0.28 -11.97 -18.35
C LEU A 13 1.72 -11.54 -18.65
N PHE A 14 2.54 -12.44 -19.17
CA PHE A 14 3.93 -12.16 -19.55
C PHE A 14 4.02 -11.13 -20.72
N GLU A 15 3.18 -11.31 -21.75
CA GLU A 15 3.22 -10.46 -22.95
C GLU A 15 2.59 -9.08 -22.75
N THR A 16 1.56 -8.98 -21.92
CA THR A 16 0.71 -7.76 -21.84
C THR A 16 0.58 -7.18 -20.43
N GLY A 17 1.07 -7.86 -19.39
CA GLY A 17 0.81 -7.51 -17.99
C GLY A 17 -0.62 -7.82 -17.50
N HIS A 18 -1.43 -8.52 -18.32
CA HIS A 18 -2.82 -8.87 -18.01
C HIS A 18 -3.10 -10.35 -18.38
N PRO A 19 -4.07 -11.01 -17.70
CA PRO A 19 -4.90 -10.55 -16.58
C PRO A 19 -4.12 -10.48 -15.27
N TRP A 20 -4.53 -9.61 -14.35
CA TRP A 20 -4.04 -9.66 -12.98
C TRP A 20 -4.66 -10.85 -12.25
N ILE A 21 -3.88 -11.48 -11.37
CA ILE A 21 -4.26 -12.74 -10.72
C ILE A 21 -4.36 -12.50 -9.21
N THR A 22 -5.53 -12.82 -8.65
CA THR A 22 -5.80 -12.74 -7.21
C THR A 22 -6.14 -14.13 -6.67
N PHE A 23 -5.54 -14.50 -5.55
CA PHE A 23 -5.75 -15.80 -4.90
C PHE A 23 -6.90 -15.70 -3.89
N LYS A 24 -8.10 -16.04 -4.34
CA LYS A 24 -9.34 -15.90 -3.58
C LYS A 24 -9.30 -16.60 -2.21
N ASP A 25 -8.76 -17.81 -2.15
CA ASP A 25 -8.73 -18.58 -0.89
C ASP A 25 -7.84 -17.90 0.16
N ALA A 26 -6.66 -17.41 -0.22
CA ALA A 26 -5.77 -16.67 0.67
C ALA A 26 -6.42 -15.37 1.17
N CYS A 27 -7.14 -14.64 0.29
CA CYS A 27 -7.88 -13.44 0.67
C CYS A 27 -8.95 -13.77 1.72
N ASN A 28 -9.72 -14.84 1.51
CA ASN A 28 -10.77 -15.24 2.45
C ASN A 28 -10.22 -15.77 3.77
N LEU A 29 -9.14 -16.55 3.76
CA LEU A 29 -8.48 -17.03 4.99
C LEU A 29 -7.97 -15.89 5.88
N ARG A 30 -7.56 -14.77 5.29
CA ARG A 30 -7.03 -13.60 6.01
C ARG A 30 -8.05 -12.48 6.21
N SER A 31 -9.26 -12.61 5.68
CA SER A 31 -10.31 -11.59 5.82
C SER A 31 -10.74 -11.44 7.28
N PRO A 32 -10.77 -10.22 7.83
CA PRO A 32 -11.32 -10.00 9.17
C PRO A 32 -12.83 -10.19 9.24
N GLN A 33 -13.52 -10.27 8.08
CA GLN A 33 -14.97 -10.31 7.94
C GLN A 33 -15.51 -11.70 7.53
N GLN A 34 -14.79 -12.78 7.84
CA GLN A 34 -15.16 -14.17 7.47
C GLN A 34 -16.57 -14.57 7.95
N HIS A 35 -17.04 -13.98 9.06
CA HIS A 35 -18.32 -14.31 9.71
C HIS A 35 -19.55 -13.72 8.98
N VAL A 36 -19.37 -12.75 8.09
CA VAL A 36 -20.49 -12.05 7.42
C VAL A 36 -20.51 -12.19 5.92
N GLY A 37 -19.45 -12.68 5.29
CA GLY A 37 -19.46 -12.81 3.84
C GLY A 37 -18.17 -13.35 3.25
N VAL A 38 -18.18 -13.46 1.93
CA VAL A 38 -17.10 -14.02 1.12
C VAL A 38 -16.54 -12.96 0.19
N ILE A 39 -15.22 -12.91 0.08
CA ILE A 39 -14.53 -12.15 -0.96
C ILE A 39 -14.61 -12.95 -2.25
N HIS A 40 -15.41 -12.46 -3.21
CA HIS A 40 -15.60 -13.13 -4.51
C HIS A 40 -14.55 -12.73 -5.54
N SER A 41 -14.13 -11.47 -5.51
CA SER A 41 -13.15 -10.87 -6.40
C SER A 41 -12.49 -9.68 -5.74
N SER A 42 -11.41 -9.18 -6.33
CA SER A 42 -10.81 -7.88 -6.00
C SER A 42 -11.32 -6.80 -6.96
N ASN A 43 -10.95 -5.53 -6.71
CA ASN A 43 -11.17 -4.44 -7.64
C ASN A 43 -10.20 -4.51 -8.84
N LEU A 44 -10.30 -3.55 -9.76
CA LEU A 44 -9.45 -3.46 -10.97
C LEU A 44 -7.95 -3.48 -10.62
N CYS A 45 -7.56 -2.74 -9.58
CA CYS A 45 -6.15 -2.59 -9.19
C CYS A 45 -5.67 -3.67 -8.20
N THR A 46 -6.54 -4.60 -7.79
CA THR A 46 -6.28 -5.76 -6.91
C THR A 46 -5.86 -5.46 -5.46
N GLU A 47 -5.89 -4.20 -5.02
CA GLU A 47 -5.58 -3.81 -3.64
C GLU A 47 -6.73 -4.03 -2.66
N ILE A 48 -7.97 -4.20 -3.15
CA ILE A 48 -9.17 -4.30 -2.31
C ILE A 48 -9.65 -5.74 -2.22
N THR A 49 -9.78 -6.24 -1.00
CA THR A 49 -10.30 -7.57 -0.69
C THR A 49 -11.43 -7.45 0.34
N LEU A 50 -12.62 -7.11 -0.15
CA LEU A 50 -13.83 -6.94 0.66
C LEU A 50 -14.91 -7.97 0.25
N ASN A 51 -15.74 -8.37 1.22
CA ASN A 51 -16.86 -9.25 0.96
C ASN A 51 -17.95 -8.54 0.14
N THR A 52 -18.62 -9.29 -0.70
CA THR A 52 -19.76 -8.83 -1.52
C THR A 52 -20.89 -9.84 -1.50
N SER A 53 -22.13 -9.38 -1.74
CA SER A 53 -23.31 -10.23 -1.86
C SER A 53 -24.32 -9.59 -2.82
N ASN A 54 -25.51 -10.15 -2.93
CA ASN A 54 -26.60 -9.54 -3.70
C ASN A 54 -27.02 -8.17 -3.13
N ASP A 55 -26.87 -7.98 -1.82
CA ASP A 55 -27.28 -6.79 -1.09
C ASP A 55 -26.10 -5.88 -0.68
N GLU A 56 -24.87 -6.27 -1.01
CA GLU A 56 -23.66 -5.58 -0.60
C GLU A 56 -22.67 -5.44 -1.76
N ILE A 57 -22.48 -4.21 -2.22
CA ILE A 57 -21.42 -3.84 -3.17
C ILE A 57 -20.31 -3.14 -2.40
N ALA A 58 -19.09 -3.68 -2.49
CA ALA A 58 -17.94 -3.12 -1.79
C ALA A 58 -17.59 -1.70 -2.31
N VAL A 59 -17.23 -0.82 -1.40
CA VAL A 59 -16.84 0.57 -1.68
C VAL A 59 -15.43 0.82 -1.16
N CYS A 60 -14.58 1.42 -2.00
CA CYS A 60 -13.22 1.80 -1.63
C CYS A 60 -13.20 3.19 -1.00
N ASN A 61 -12.62 3.30 0.21
CA ASN A 61 -12.35 4.56 0.89
C ASN A 61 -10.85 4.63 1.16
N LEU A 62 -10.09 5.27 0.27
CA LEU A 62 -8.62 5.15 0.21
C LEU A 62 -7.90 6.43 0.57
N GLY A 63 -6.77 6.30 1.25
CA GLY A 63 -5.80 7.35 1.51
C GLY A 63 -4.38 6.79 1.46
N SER A 64 -3.40 7.61 1.07
CA SER A 64 -2.01 7.17 0.99
C SER A 64 -1.08 8.18 1.64
N VAL A 65 -0.25 7.68 2.56
CA VAL A 65 0.78 8.48 3.23
C VAL A 65 1.86 8.84 2.22
N ASN A 66 2.17 10.13 2.09
CA ASN A 66 3.33 10.60 1.31
C ASN A 66 4.60 10.32 2.12
N LEU A 67 5.23 9.18 1.88
CA LEU A 67 6.32 8.67 2.71
C LEU A 67 7.54 9.62 2.75
N PRO A 68 8.04 10.21 1.64
CA PRO A 68 9.12 11.19 1.67
C PRO A 68 8.89 12.38 2.60
N GLN A 69 7.64 12.83 2.72
CA GLN A 69 7.29 13.92 3.64
C GLN A 69 7.34 13.51 5.12
N HIS A 70 7.47 12.22 5.40
CA HIS A 70 7.58 11.65 6.74
C HIS A 70 9.00 11.15 7.04
N MET A 71 9.95 11.42 6.14
CA MET A 71 11.37 11.16 6.37
C MET A 71 12.04 12.38 6.98
N LYS A 72 12.92 12.17 7.95
CA LYS A 72 13.79 13.17 8.55
C LYS A 72 15.19 12.58 8.66
N ASP A 73 16.16 13.23 8.04
CA ASP A 73 17.57 12.81 8.05
C ASP A 73 17.76 11.31 7.67
N GLY A 74 17.03 10.85 6.65
CA GLY A 74 17.06 9.46 6.18
C GLY A 74 16.28 8.47 7.05
N VAL A 75 15.59 8.91 8.11
CA VAL A 75 14.84 8.04 9.03
C VAL A 75 13.35 8.39 9.01
N LEU A 76 12.49 7.40 9.19
CA LEU A 76 11.04 7.61 9.27
C LEU A 76 10.67 8.32 10.59
N ASP A 77 10.04 9.50 10.49
CA ASP A 77 9.48 10.25 11.63
C ASP A 77 8.15 9.60 12.07
N GLN A 78 8.25 8.66 13.01
CA GLN A 78 7.11 7.89 13.52
C GLN A 78 6.02 8.78 14.14
N GLU A 79 6.40 9.85 14.87
CA GLU A 79 5.42 10.75 15.47
C GLU A 79 4.65 11.55 14.41
N LYS A 80 5.31 11.94 13.33
CA LYS A 80 4.64 12.59 12.20
C LYS A 80 3.72 11.61 11.48
N VAL A 81 4.16 10.37 11.24
CA VAL A 81 3.31 9.31 10.66
C VAL A 81 2.07 9.08 11.53
N LYS A 82 2.23 8.93 12.85
CA LYS A 82 1.14 8.78 13.81
C LYS A 82 0.09 9.88 13.67
N ARG A 83 0.52 11.14 13.70
CA ARG A 83 -0.41 12.29 13.55
C ARG A 83 -1.14 12.27 12.21
N THR A 84 -0.40 12.03 11.13
CA THR A 84 -0.97 11.99 9.77
C THR A 84 -1.97 10.85 9.62
N VAL A 85 -1.59 9.63 10.01
CA VAL A 85 -2.44 8.44 9.90
C VAL A 85 -3.70 8.59 10.76
N THR A 86 -3.57 9.07 11.99
CA THR A 86 -4.72 9.30 12.89
C THR A 86 -5.71 10.30 12.28
N THR A 87 -5.21 11.40 11.72
CA THR A 87 -6.06 12.41 11.07
C THR A 87 -6.70 11.86 9.79
N ALA A 88 -5.92 11.22 8.93
CA ALA A 88 -6.38 10.68 7.66
C ALA A 88 -7.44 9.58 7.86
N LEU A 89 -7.25 8.70 8.85
CA LEU A 89 -8.23 7.65 9.15
C LEU A 89 -9.57 8.24 9.61
N ARG A 90 -9.54 9.28 10.45
CA ARG A 90 -10.76 10.03 10.83
C ARG A 90 -11.43 10.68 9.61
N MET A 91 -10.65 11.25 8.70
CA MET A 91 -11.19 11.82 7.45
C MET A 91 -11.88 10.76 6.61
N LEU A 92 -11.25 9.59 6.43
CA LEU A 92 -11.81 8.47 5.68
C LEU A 92 -13.07 7.90 6.32
N ASP A 93 -13.10 7.77 7.66
CA ASP A 93 -14.33 7.36 8.38
C ASP A 93 -15.46 8.38 8.20
N ASN A 94 -15.17 9.69 8.22
CA ASN A 94 -16.15 10.73 7.97
C ASN A 94 -16.70 10.68 6.54
N VAL A 95 -15.86 10.38 5.54
CA VAL A 95 -16.31 10.25 4.14
C VAL A 95 -17.37 9.17 3.99
N ILE A 96 -17.29 8.07 4.73
CA ILE A 96 -18.30 7.01 4.71
C ILE A 96 -19.70 7.57 5.05
N ASP A 97 -19.78 8.50 5.99
CA ASP A 97 -21.07 9.07 6.45
C ASP A 97 -21.61 10.16 5.52
N ILE A 98 -20.73 10.95 4.90
CA ILE A 98 -21.12 12.11 4.06
C ILE A 98 -21.15 11.82 2.56
N ASN A 99 -20.72 10.62 2.15
CA ASN A 99 -20.63 10.25 0.74
C ASN A 99 -22.02 10.12 0.08
N TYR A 100 -22.10 10.46 -1.20
CA TYR A 100 -23.25 10.14 -2.03
C TYR A 100 -23.14 8.73 -2.57
N TYR A 101 -24.13 7.90 -2.29
CA TYR A 101 -24.20 6.52 -2.79
C TYR A 101 -25.21 6.45 -3.93
N SER A 102 -24.73 6.07 -5.11
CA SER A 102 -25.59 5.93 -6.30
C SER A 102 -26.53 4.73 -6.25
N VAL A 103 -26.25 3.73 -5.41
CA VAL A 103 -27.07 2.53 -5.21
C VAL A 103 -27.11 2.14 -3.72
N ASP A 104 -28.27 1.65 -3.27
CA ASP A 104 -28.48 1.29 -1.87
C ASP A 104 -27.60 0.13 -1.39
N THR A 105 -27.26 -0.81 -2.26
CA THR A 105 -26.37 -1.93 -1.95
C THR A 105 -24.94 -1.47 -1.60
N ALA A 106 -24.44 -0.42 -2.24
CA ALA A 106 -23.16 0.19 -1.90
C ALA A 106 -23.22 0.93 -0.56
N LYS A 107 -24.29 1.67 -0.32
CA LYS A 107 -24.54 2.34 0.96
C LYS A 107 -24.64 1.33 2.11
N ASN A 108 -25.42 0.26 1.91
CA ASN A 108 -25.58 -0.81 2.89
C ASN A 108 -24.23 -1.41 3.28
N SER A 109 -23.43 -1.85 2.30
CA SER A 109 -22.10 -2.42 2.54
C SER A 109 -21.18 -1.44 3.29
N ASN A 110 -21.08 -0.21 2.81
CA ASN A 110 -20.13 0.77 3.33
C ASN A 110 -20.48 1.21 4.76
N LEU A 111 -21.75 1.43 5.08
CA LEU A 111 -22.20 1.79 6.43
C LEU A 111 -22.12 0.60 7.40
N LYS A 112 -22.39 -0.63 6.93
CA LYS A 112 -22.36 -1.85 7.75
C LYS A 112 -20.95 -2.26 8.16
N HIS A 113 -19.99 -2.17 7.23
CA HIS A 113 -18.63 -2.65 7.44
C HIS A 113 -17.61 -1.55 7.67
N ARG A 114 -17.88 -0.34 7.23
CA ARG A 114 -17.02 0.86 7.36
C ARG A 114 -15.56 0.59 6.95
N PRO A 115 -15.27 -0.02 5.80
CA PRO A 115 -13.90 -0.30 5.40
C PRO A 115 -13.18 0.97 4.99
N VAL A 116 -11.95 1.13 5.41
CA VAL A 116 -11.02 2.15 4.91
C VAL A 116 -9.71 1.47 4.51
N GLY A 117 -8.97 2.09 3.59
CA GLY A 117 -7.69 1.58 3.10
C GLY A 117 -6.62 2.66 3.18
N MET A 118 -5.80 2.62 4.24
CA MET A 118 -4.62 3.44 4.36
C MET A 118 -3.45 2.74 3.69
N GLY A 119 -2.80 3.41 2.73
CA GLY A 119 -1.59 2.95 2.07
C GLY A 119 -0.48 3.98 2.14
N LEU A 120 0.46 3.88 1.22
CA LEU A 120 1.57 4.81 1.08
C LEU A 120 1.87 5.11 -0.39
N MET A 121 2.62 6.17 -0.64
CA MET A 121 3.20 6.54 -1.93
C MET A 121 4.59 7.14 -1.72
N GLY A 122 5.42 7.14 -2.77
CA GLY A 122 6.77 7.66 -2.67
C GLY A 122 7.75 6.72 -1.95
N PHE A 123 7.51 5.40 -2.00
CA PHE A 123 8.40 4.43 -1.38
C PHE A 123 9.82 4.50 -1.98
N GLN A 124 9.92 4.56 -3.30
CA GLN A 124 11.21 4.69 -3.99
C GLN A 124 11.91 6.01 -3.64
N ASP A 125 11.16 7.11 -3.50
CA ASP A 125 11.74 8.40 -3.05
C ASP A 125 12.33 8.28 -1.65
N ALA A 126 11.64 7.60 -0.74
CA ALA A 126 12.15 7.36 0.62
C ALA A 126 13.43 6.51 0.61
N LEU A 127 13.53 5.52 -0.29
CA LEU A 127 14.77 4.75 -0.47
C LEU A 127 15.91 5.63 -1.01
N TYR A 128 15.64 6.50 -1.97
CA TYR A 128 16.64 7.47 -2.44
C TYR A 128 17.14 8.41 -1.33
N MET A 129 16.26 8.81 -0.41
CA MET A 129 16.63 9.65 0.75
C MET A 129 17.53 8.91 1.75
N GLN A 130 17.56 7.58 1.70
CA GLN A 130 18.38 6.71 2.53
C GLN A 130 19.60 6.15 1.80
N ASP A 131 19.80 6.51 0.53
CA ASP A 131 20.79 5.89 -0.36
C ASP A 131 20.69 4.36 -0.43
N THR A 132 19.46 3.84 -0.37
CA THR A 132 19.18 2.40 -0.32
C THR A 132 18.73 1.90 -1.69
N PRO A 133 19.43 0.90 -2.28
CA PRO A 133 19.00 0.28 -3.53
C PRO A 133 17.66 -0.45 -3.36
N TYR A 134 16.76 -0.33 -4.36
CA TYR A 134 15.44 -0.97 -4.32
C TYR A 134 15.53 -2.50 -4.17
N CYS A 135 16.45 -3.14 -4.89
CA CYS A 135 16.67 -4.59 -4.84
C CYS A 135 17.70 -4.96 -3.75
N SER A 136 17.44 -4.59 -2.49
CA SER A 136 18.33 -4.87 -1.36
C SER A 136 17.55 -5.36 -0.14
N ASP A 137 18.24 -6.07 0.75
CA ASP A 137 17.66 -6.52 2.03
C ASP A 137 17.27 -5.30 2.90
N ALA A 138 18.03 -4.21 2.83
CA ALA A 138 17.71 -2.97 3.53
C ALA A 138 16.39 -2.34 3.05
N ALA A 139 16.08 -2.43 1.74
CA ALA A 139 14.79 -1.98 1.22
C ALA A 139 13.64 -2.86 1.68
N ILE A 140 13.84 -4.18 1.79
CA ILE A 140 12.86 -5.12 2.35
C ILE A 140 12.59 -4.79 3.82
N GLU A 141 13.64 -4.57 4.61
CA GLU A 141 13.51 -4.19 6.01
C GLU A 141 12.78 -2.84 6.16
N PHE A 142 13.15 -1.85 5.36
CA PHE A 142 12.45 -0.56 5.38
C PHE A 142 10.97 -0.67 4.99
N ALA A 143 10.64 -1.53 4.01
CA ALA A 143 9.25 -1.81 3.64
C ALA A 143 8.46 -2.38 4.83
N ASP A 144 9.02 -3.38 5.51
CA ASP A 144 8.40 -4.00 6.67
C ASP A 144 8.21 -2.99 7.81
N ARG A 145 9.27 -2.26 8.19
CA ARG A 145 9.23 -1.28 9.29
C ARG A 145 8.30 -0.10 9.02
N SER A 146 8.32 0.44 7.81
CA SER A 146 7.42 1.56 7.46
C SER A 146 5.96 1.14 7.48
N MET A 147 5.65 -0.07 7.00
CA MET A 147 4.30 -0.61 7.03
C MET A 147 3.86 -1.02 8.44
N GLU A 148 4.76 -1.51 9.28
CA GLU A 148 4.49 -1.76 10.69
C GLU A 148 3.98 -0.48 11.37
N VAL A 149 4.72 0.63 11.21
CA VAL A 149 4.36 1.93 11.81
C VAL A 149 3.01 2.44 11.31
N ILE A 150 2.77 2.40 9.99
CA ILE A 150 1.52 2.87 9.40
C ILE A 150 0.35 2.01 9.87
N SER A 151 0.47 0.68 9.82
CA SER A 151 -0.60 -0.24 10.21
C SER A 151 -0.92 -0.18 11.70
N TYR A 152 0.11 -0.09 12.55
CA TYR A 152 -0.05 0.05 13.99
C TYR A 152 -0.90 1.29 14.32
N TYR A 153 -0.53 2.46 13.79
CA TYR A 153 -1.26 3.69 14.08
C TYR A 153 -2.63 3.76 13.37
N ALA A 154 -2.81 3.10 12.24
CA ALA A 154 -4.13 2.97 11.60
C ALA A 154 -5.09 2.14 12.46
N ILE A 155 -4.64 1.01 13.00
CA ILE A 155 -5.43 0.18 13.91
C ILE A 155 -5.73 0.94 15.21
N ALA A 156 -4.72 1.60 15.80
CA ALA A 156 -4.89 2.40 17.00
C ALA A 156 -5.92 3.52 16.79
N ALA A 157 -5.84 4.26 15.68
CA ALA A 157 -6.77 5.33 15.34
C ALA A 157 -8.20 4.82 15.10
N SER A 158 -8.37 3.68 14.44
CA SER A 158 -9.69 3.04 14.28
C SER A 158 -10.28 2.61 15.63
N SER A 159 -9.45 2.13 16.55
CA SER A 159 -9.88 1.78 17.91
C SER A 159 -10.23 3.03 18.73
N ASP A 160 -9.50 4.15 18.56
CA ASP A 160 -9.86 5.44 19.18
C ASP A 160 -11.22 5.95 18.67
N LEU A 161 -11.47 5.82 17.36
CA LEU A 161 -12.77 6.16 16.77
C LEU A 161 -13.88 5.23 17.27
N ALA A 162 -13.61 3.94 17.48
CA ALA A 162 -14.59 3.03 18.07
C ALA A 162 -14.96 3.42 19.50
N LYS A 163 -13.98 3.83 20.30
CA LYS A 163 -14.24 4.37 21.65
C LYS A 163 -15.09 5.64 21.62
N GLU A 164 -14.90 6.50 20.61
CA GLU A 164 -15.61 7.78 20.47
C GLU A 164 -17.01 7.60 19.88
N ARG A 165 -17.18 6.72 18.88
CA ARG A 165 -18.37 6.65 18.00
C ARG A 165 -19.05 5.28 17.96
N GLY A 166 -18.54 4.31 18.70
CA GLY A 166 -18.97 2.91 18.63
C GLY A 166 -18.25 2.12 17.53
N THR A 167 -18.28 0.82 17.65
CA THR A 167 -17.75 -0.14 16.66
C THR A 167 -18.54 -0.08 15.35
N TYR A 168 -17.98 -0.62 14.27
CA TYR A 168 -18.76 -0.81 13.05
C TYR A 168 -19.84 -1.89 13.25
N PRO A 169 -21.02 -1.80 12.59
CA PRO A 169 -22.17 -2.65 12.89
C PRO A 169 -21.94 -4.15 12.83
N SER A 170 -21.04 -4.62 11.94
CA SER A 170 -20.71 -6.05 11.82
C SER A 170 -19.43 -6.45 12.57
N TYR A 171 -19.08 -5.76 13.65
CA TYR A 171 -17.85 -6.01 14.41
C TYR A 171 -17.88 -7.35 15.14
N ASP A 172 -19.02 -7.70 15.77
CA ASP A 172 -19.14 -8.91 16.57
C ASP A 172 -19.00 -10.17 15.69
N GLY A 173 -18.12 -11.08 16.09
CA GLY A 173 -17.76 -12.27 15.34
C GLY A 173 -16.59 -12.07 14.36
N SER A 174 -16.14 -10.84 14.12
CA SER A 174 -14.97 -10.55 13.29
C SER A 174 -13.67 -11.09 13.91
N LEU A 175 -12.62 -11.22 13.10
CA LEU A 175 -11.29 -11.57 13.64
C LEU A 175 -10.81 -10.53 14.66
N TRP A 176 -11.16 -9.25 14.48
CA TRP A 176 -10.87 -8.20 15.45
C TRP A 176 -11.51 -8.46 16.82
N SER A 177 -12.77 -8.86 16.85
CA SER A 177 -13.49 -9.20 18.10
C SER A 177 -12.92 -10.43 18.80
N GLN A 178 -12.28 -11.30 18.02
CA GLN A 178 -11.58 -12.50 18.52
C GLN A 178 -10.13 -12.18 18.97
N GLY A 179 -9.65 -10.93 18.76
CA GLY A 179 -8.28 -10.54 19.05
C GLY A 179 -7.25 -11.04 18.03
N ILE A 180 -7.69 -11.45 16.86
CA ILE A 180 -6.85 -11.93 15.75
C ILE A 180 -6.54 -10.77 14.83
N PHE A 181 -5.29 -10.35 14.77
CA PHE A 181 -4.80 -9.24 13.97
C PHE A 181 -4.32 -9.72 12.59
N PRO A 182 -4.10 -8.83 11.62
CA PRO A 182 -3.58 -9.20 10.29
C PRO A 182 -2.30 -10.04 10.37
N LYS A 183 -1.42 -9.77 11.32
CA LYS A 183 -0.19 -10.54 11.57
C LYS A 183 -0.53 -11.98 12.02
N ASP A 184 -1.46 -12.15 12.93
CA ASP A 184 -1.87 -13.47 13.43
C ASP A 184 -2.55 -14.31 12.33
N SER A 185 -3.14 -13.65 11.33
CA SER A 185 -3.76 -14.33 10.18
C SER A 185 -2.75 -15.10 9.32
N ILE A 186 -1.45 -14.84 9.45
CA ILE A 186 -0.38 -15.63 8.83
C ILE A 186 -0.37 -17.06 9.39
N GLU A 187 -0.62 -17.23 10.69
CA GLU A 187 -0.74 -18.56 11.31
C GLU A 187 -1.95 -19.34 10.79
N ILE A 188 -3.06 -18.64 10.54
CA ILE A 188 -4.25 -19.23 9.90
C ILE A 188 -3.90 -19.72 8.50
N LEU A 189 -3.17 -18.91 7.74
CA LEU A 189 -2.71 -19.26 6.40
C LEU A 189 -1.75 -20.47 6.43
N GLU A 190 -0.77 -20.45 7.32
CA GLU A 190 0.20 -21.52 7.53
C GLU A 190 -0.47 -22.86 7.87
N LYS A 191 -1.43 -22.83 8.80
CA LYS A 191 -2.19 -24.01 9.19
C LYS A 191 -3.01 -24.60 8.05
N ASN A 192 -3.53 -23.77 7.15
CA ASN A 192 -4.41 -24.22 6.05
C ASN A 192 -3.64 -24.59 4.78
N ARG A 193 -2.46 -24.03 4.54
CA ARG A 193 -1.71 -24.19 3.28
C ARG A 193 -0.31 -24.78 3.45
N GLY A 194 0.14 -24.95 4.70
CA GLY A 194 1.51 -25.36 5.02
C GLY A 194 2.50 -24.19 5.06
N SER A 195 3.65 -24.43 5.71
CA SER A 195 4.69 -23.41 5.94
C SER A 195 5.76 -23.32 4.84
N GLU A 196 5.79 -24.27 3.90
CA GLU A 196 6.86 -24.42 2.91
C GLU A 196 7.12 -23.13 2.10
N PHE A 197 6.06 -22.37 1.79
CA PHE A 197 6.13 -21.14 0.98
C PHE A 197 5.91 -19.87 1.80
N LEU A 198 5.79 -19.96 3.13
CA LEU A 198 5.56 -18.84 4.02
C LEU A 198 6.85 -18.38 4.69
N LYS A 199 7.68 -17.67 3.92
CA LYS A 199 8.89 -17.00 4.44
C LYS A 199 8.57 -15.55 4.72
N VAL A 200 8.08 -15.24 5.92
CA VAL A 200 7.66 -13.90 6.34
C VAL A 200 8.40 -13.52 7.61
N ASP A 201 8.94 -12.31 7.69
CA ASP A 201 9.44 -11.74 8.94
C ASP A 201 8.27 -11.58 9.94
N ARG A 202 8.48 -12.04 11.16
CA ARG A 202 7.49 -11.97 12.25
C ARG A 202 7.96 -11.07 13.39
N SER A 203 9.08 -10.37 13.22
CA SER A 203 9.61 -9.45 14.22
C SER A 203 8.70 -8.24 14.40
N GLU A 204 8.79 -7.60 15.55
CA GLU A 204 7.99 -6.45 15.95
C GLU A 204 8.91 -5.40 16.57
N THR A 205 8.63 -4.12 16.27
CA THR A 205 9.35 -2.99 16.88
C THR A 205 8.44 -2.12 17.75
N LEU A 206 7.12 -2.28 17.60
CA LEU A 206 6.10 -1.57 18.36
C LEU A 206 5.38 -2.50 19.34
N ASP A 207 4.73 -1.94 20.35
CA ASP A 207 4.02 -2.69 21.39
C ASP A 207 2.65 -3.18 20.90
N TRP A 208 2.65 -4.27 20.14
CA TRP A 208 1.45 -4.90 19.59
C TRP A 208 0.55 -5.50 20.69
N ASP A 209 1.10 -5.90 21.83
CA ASP A 209 0.31 -6.41 22.94
C ASP A 209 -0.53 -5.31 23.60
N GLN A 210 0.04 -4.12 23.75
CA GLN A 210 -0.71 -2.95 24.21
C GLN A 210 -1.83 -2.60 23.23
N LEU A 211 -1.54 -2.62 21.92
CA LEU A 211 -2.55 -2.35 20.89
C LEU A 211 -3.66 -3.41 20.90
N ARG A 212 -3.31 -4.68 21.07
CA ARG A 212 -4.28 -5.79 21.19
C ARG A 212 -5.20 -5.61 22.40
N ALA A 213 -4.63 -5.26 23.56
CA ALA A 213 -5.40 -4.96 24.77
C ALA A 213 -6.36 -3.77 24.55
N LYS A 214 -5.90 -2.74 23.83
CA LYS A 214 -6.73 -1.59 23.46
C LYS A 214 -7.90 -2.00 22.56
N VAL A 215 -7.65 -2.74 21.47
CA VAL A 215 -8.70 -3.18 20.52
C VAL A 215 -9.69 -4.12 21.22
N LYS A 216 -9.23 -5.00 22.12
CA LYS A 216 -10.11 -5.84 22.91
C LYS A 216 -11.06 -5.03 23.81
N LYS A 217 -10.59 -3.91 24.33
CA LYS A 217 -11.37 -3.02 25.21
C LYS A 217 -12.32 -2.11 24.45
N ASP A 218 -11.83 -1.44 23.42
CA ASP A 218 -12.50 -0.33 22.75
C ASP A 218 -13.17 -0.75 21.42
N GLY A 219 -12.80 -1.93 20.85
CA GLY A 219 -13.23 -2.41 19.55
C GLY A 219 -12.54 -1.73 18.38
N MET A 220 -13.11 -1.90 17.18
CA MET A 220 -12.69 -1.26 15.93
C MET A 220 -13.86 -0.49 15.30
N ARG A 221 -13.58 0.70 14.76
CA ARG A 221 -14.55 1.50 14.00
C ARG A 221 -14.66 1.06 12.55
N ASN A 222 -13.62 0.46 12.00
CA ASN A 222 -13.49 0.08 10.59
C ASN A 222 -13.15 -1.40 10.48
N SER A 223 -13.80 -2.10 9.56
CA SER A 223 -13.55 -3.54 9.32
C SER A 223 -12.16 -3.79 8.73
N ASN A 224 -11.69 -2.91 7.87
CA ASN A 224 -10.39 -2.92 7.26
C ASN A 224 -9.78 -1.52 7.43
N VAL A 225 -8.47 -1.44 7.61
CA VAL A 225 -7.77 -0.16 7.78
C VAL A 225 -6.63 0.06 6.79
N MET A 226 -6.19 -0.99 6.08
CA MET A 226 -5.04 -0.94 5.19
C MET A 226 -5.37 -1.37 3.77
N ALA A 227 -4.84 -0.64 2.80
CA ALA A 227 -4.77 -1.03 1.39
C ALA A 227 -3.68 -0.21 0.69
N ILE A 228 -2.80 -0.87 -0.07
CA ILE A 228 -1.75 -0.19 -0.84
C ILE A 228 -2.30 0.06 -2.25
N ALA A 229 -2.85 1.26 -2.45
CA ALA A 229 -3.41 1.68 -3.73
C ALA A 229 -2.32 2.12 -4.72
N PRO A 230 -2.57 2.07 -6.05
CA PRO A 230 -1.58 2.48 -7.07
C PRO A 230 -1.17 3.95 -7.02
N THR A 231 -2.00 4.84 -6.51
CA THR A 231 -1.76 6.29 -6.36
C THR A 231 -1.39 7.05 -7.65
N ALA A 232 -1.82 6.54 -8.82
CA ALA A 232 -1.41 7.04 -10.14
C ALA A 232 -1.64 8.55 -10.36
N THR A 233 -2.69 9.13 -9.76
CA THR A 233 -3.01 10.56 -9.87
C THR A 233 -2.41 11.37 -8.73
N ILE A 234 -2.62 10.94 -7.47
CA ILE A 234 -2.21 11.72 -6.30
C ILE A 234 -0.68 11.81 -6.16
N SER A 235 0.05 10.79 -6.57
CA SER A 235 1.52 10.81 -6.59
C SER A 235 2.05 11.87 -7.56
N ASN A 236 1.43 12.02 -8.74
CA ASN A 236 1.78 13.07 -9.70
C ASN A 236 1.50 14.47 -9.15
N ILE A 237 0.37 14.66 -8.45
CA ILE A 237 0.00 15.93 -7.81
C ILE A 237 1.03 16.31 -6.75
N THR A 238 1.49 15.34 -5.99
CA THR A 238 2.42 15.57 -4.88
C THR A 238 3.90 15.47 -5.28
N GLY A 239 4.19 15.08 -6.53
CA GLY A 239 5.56 15.00 -7.07
C GLY A 239 6.41 13.87 -6.46
N VAL A 240 5.81 12.71 -6.21
CA VAL A 240 6.50 11.52 -5.68
C VAL A 240 6.26 10.32 -6.58
N THR A 241 7.01 9.24 -6.37
CA THR A 241 6.81 7.96 -7.05
C THR A 241 5.49 7.31 -6.63
N GLN A 242 4.91 6.51 -7.53
CA GLN A 242 3.62 5.86 -7.30
C GLN A 242 3.77 4.72 -6.30
N SER A 243 2.91 4.69 -5.30
CA SER A 243 2.77 3.57 -4.37
C SER A 243 4.14 3.05 -3.87
N ILE A 244 4.39 1.77 -4.09
CA ILE A 244 5.65 1.06 -3.80
C ILE A 244 6.48 0.80 -5.05
N GLU A 245 6.09 1.39 -6.19
CA GLU A 245 6.73 1.11 -7.48
C GLU A 245 8.14 1.72 -7.56
N PRO A 246 9.08 1.04 -8.24
CA PRO A 246 10.37 1.62 -8.57
C PRO A 246 10.23 2.76 -9.59
N THR A 247 11.22 3.62 -9.67
CA THR A 247 11.32 4.61 -10.75
C THR A 247 11.43 3.89 -12.10
N TYR A 248 10.58 4.27 -13.04
CA TYR A 248 10.54 3.65 -14.38
C TYR A 248 11.86 3.85 -15.13
N GLN A 249 12.32 5.10 -15.22
CA GLN A 249 13.60 5.50 -15.81
C GLN A 249 14.11 6.77 -15.13
N ASN A 250 15.41 7.04 -15.20
CA ASN A 250 15.99 8.27 -14.66
C ASN A 250 15.70 9.51 -15.53
N LEU A 251 15.43 9.29 -16.81
CA LEU A 251 15.03 10.33 -17.76
C LEU A 251 14.02 9.73 -18.73
N TYR A 252 12.85 10.32 -18.86
CA TYR A 252 11.81 9.88 -19.79
C TYR A 252 10.86 11.02 -20.16
N VAL A 253 10.12 10.85 -21.25
CA VAL A 253 9.07 11.78 -21.65
C VAL A 253 7.72 11.23 -21.24
N LYS A 254 6.97 12.03 -20.49
CA LYS A 254 5.59 11.74 -20.10
C LYS A 254 4.65 12.56 -20.99
N SER A 255 3.83 11.87 -21.76
CA SER A 255 2.83 12.49 -22.63
C SER A 255 1.43 12.37 -22.02
N ASN A 256 0.66 13.45 -22.05
CA ASN A 256 -0.76 13.49 -21.67
C ASN A 256 -1.51 14.50 -22.55
N LEU A 257 -2.82 14.70 -22.28
CA LEU A 257 -3.65 15.66 -23.03
C LEU A 257 -3.17 17.12 -22.96
N SER A 258 -2.35 17.47 -21.98
CA SER A 258 -1.80 18.82 -21.79
C SER A 258 -0.45 19.02 -22.47
N GLY A 259 0.16 17.96 -23.02
CA GLY A 259 1.46 18.02 -23.72
C GLY A 259 2.45 16.93 -23.29
N GLU A 260 3.69 17.15 -23.69
CA GLU A 260 4.82 16.28 -23.38
C GLU A 260 5.73 16.95 -22.33
N PHE A 261 6.11 16.19 -21.33
CA PHE A 261 6.94 16.65 -20.21
C PHE A 261 8.15 15.75 -20.05
N THR A 262 9.33 16.33 -20.13
CA THR A 262 10.57 15.61 -19.80
C THR A 262 10.71 15.52 -18.29
N ILE A 263 10.73 14.29 -17.78
CA ILE A 263 10.90 13.99 -16.36
C ILE A 263 12.31 13.45 -16.15
N VAL A 264 13.01 14.02 -15.19
CA VAL A 264 14.34 13.56 -14.76
C VAL A 264 14.27 13.22 -13.27
N ASN A 265 14.97 12.16 -12.86
CA ASN A 265 15.06 11.77 -11.46
C ASN A 265 15.79 12.86 -10.65
N PRO A 266 15.09 13.58 -9.74
CA PRO A 266 15.70 14.71 -9.03
C PRO A 266 16.76 14.27 -8.01
N TYR A 267 16.72 13.04 -7.53
CA TYR A 267 17.72 12.49 -6.61
C TYR A 267 19.03 12.24 -7.35
N LEU A 268 18.96 11.65 -8.55
CA LEU A 268 20.11 11.48 -9.43
C LEU A 268 20.76 12.82 -9.75
N VAL A 269 19.96 13.81 -10.16
CA VAL A 269 20.48 15.17 -10.49
C VAL A 269 21.21 15.78 -9.29
N ARG A 270 20.67 15.65 -8.08
CA ARG A 270 21.34 16.12 -6.87
C ARG A 270 22.68 15.43 -6.63
N LYS A 271 22.73 14.11 -6.76
CA LYS A 271 23.98 13.35 -6.63
C LYS A 271 25.00 13.72 -7.69
N LEU A 272 24.62 13.80 -8.97
CA LEU A 272 25.53 14.21 -10.04
C LEU A 272 26.05 15.63 -9.85
N LYS A 273 25.22 16.57 -9.36
CA LYS A 273 25.67 17.92 -9.00
C LYS A 273 26.68 17.91 -7.84
N ALA A 274 26.46 17.11 -6.82
CA ALA A 274 27.39 16.96 -5.69
C ALA A 274 28.76 16.41 -6.12
N LEU A 275 28.76 15.55 -7.15
CA LEU A 275 29.96 14.98 -7.76
C LEU A 275 30.59 15.90 -8.83
N ASN A 276 30.01 17.06 -9.12
CA ASN A 276 30.41 17.94 -10.23
C ASN A 276 30.33 17.26 -11.62
N LEU A 277 29.42 16.33 -11.80
CA LEU A 277 29.20 15.58 -13.05
C LEU A 277 27.96 16.04 -13.82
N TRP A 278 27.17 16.98 -13.29
CA TRP A 278 25.98 17.50 -13.97
C TRP A 278 26.35 18.62 -14.94
N ASP A 279 26.57 18.26 -16.19
CA ASP A 279 26.91 19.13 -17.31
C ASP A 279 26.15 18.72 -18.58
N ASP A 280 26.36 19.48 -19.70
CA ASP A 280 25.71 19.19 -20.98
C ASP A 280 26.08 17.80 -21.54
N VAL A 281 27.29 17.33 -21.27
CA VAL A 281 27.75 15.99 -21.70
C VAL A 281 26.95 14.94 -20.97
N MET A 282 26.79 15.03 -19.63
CA MET A 282 25.97 14.11 -18.81
C MET A 282 24.52 14.09 -19.26
N ILE A 283 23.94 15.25 -19.56
CA ILE A 283 22.57 15.36 -20.07
C ILE A 283 22.42 14.64 -21.42
N ASN A 284 23.41 14.78 -22.31
CA ASN A 284 23.40 14.09 -23.58
C ASN A 284 23.61 12.58 -23.44
N ASP A 285 24.51 12.15 -22.54
CA ASP A 285 24.72 10.73 -22.23
C ASP A 285 23.43 10.10 -21.68
N LEU A 286 22.76 10.75 -20.72
CA LEU A 286 21.49 10.30 -20.19
C LEU A 286 20.39 10.18 -21.25
N LYS A 287 20.36 11.10 -22.22
CA LYS A 287 19.42 11.01 -23.36
C LYS A 287 19.78 9.86 -24.30
N TYR A 288 21.07 9.69 -24.60
CA TYR A 288 21.54 8.65 -25.50
C TYR A 288 21.30 7.25 -24.94
N PHE A 289 21.54 7.07 -23.64
CA PHE A 289 21.35 5.78 -22.94
C PHE A 289 19.95 5.64 -22.29
N GLU A 290 18.97 6.45 -22.71
CA GLU A 290 17.57 6.38 -22.24
C GLU A 290 17.43 6.41 -20.71
N GLY A 291 18.28 7.18 -20.04
CA GLY A 291 18.29 7.32 -18.58
C GLY A 291 19.06 6.22 -17.84
N SER A 292 19.64 5.24 -18.54
CA SER A 292 20.54 4.25 -17.94
C SER A 292 21.87 4.90 -17.57
N LEU A 293 22.43 4.46 -16.43
CA LEU A 293 23.75 4.92 -15.96
C LEU A 293 24.87 3.93 -16.28
N THR A 294 24.55 2.70 -16.62
CA THR A 294 25.46 1.57 -16.72
C THR A 294 26.61 1.78 -17.72
N GLU A 295 26.30 2.48 -18.83
CA GLU A 295 27.26 2.71 -19.92
C GLU A 295 27.97 4.07 -19.83
N ILE A 296 27.66 4.88 -18.80
CA ILE A 296 28.24 6.21 -18.63
C ILE A 296 29.52 6.12 -17.79
N SER A 297 30.66 5.95 -18.44
CA SER A 297 31.97 5.72 -17.82
C SER A 297 32.46 6.82 -16.86
N ARG A 298 31.85 8.02 -16.89
CA ARG A 298 32.17 9.13 -15.99
C ARG A 298 31.56 8.96 -14.60
N ILE A 299 30.55 8.10 -14.45
CA ILE A 299 29.86 7.83 -13.18
C ILE A 299 30.67 6.80 -12.42
N PRO A 300 31.02 7.04 -11.13
CA PRO A 300 31.68 6.05 -10.29
C PRO A 300 30.82 4.80 -10.10
N ASP A 301 31.44 3.64 -9.96
CA ASP A 301 30.74 2.36 -9.72
C ASP A 301 30.12 2.25 -8.31
N GLU A 302 30.38 3.22 -7.40
CA GLU A 302 29.92 3.24 -6.00
C GLU A 302 28.63 4.07 -5.80
#